data_1b9cd190b385a93b7011601b3ea0b785
#
_entry.id   1b9cd190b385a93b7011601b3ea0b785
#
_cell.length_a   1.000
_cell.length_b   1.000
_cell.length_c   1.000
_cell.angle_alpha   90.00
_cell.angle_beta   90.00
_cell.angle_gamma   90.00
#
_symmetry.space_group_name_H-M   'P 1'
#
loop_
_entity.id
_entity.type
_entity.pdbx_description
1 polymer ?
#
loop_
_entity_poly.entity_id
_entity_poly.type
_entity_poly.pdbx_seq_one_letter_code
_entity_poly.pdbx_strand_id
1 'polypeptide(L)'
;MRKRLLLILGIALTIHSAKAQPVSTLVKNAEREANSGHFFAAAELWERAGRLKNSDPELLHQAAEAYARVRDYLHAADCYRAVLMDERFPLAPLRYARALKQLGRYNEASQAFEAFAKAYHGEYKAVMIAVAENEIMGCESSVQLAESQDTFIQIFAFRDSLNTLENEFAPIPFSDQLLYFSLAEKKRSKLMRAKRSGAIWGLPVEAGSLPEEVSAKFSSGCFSPDGSRFYYAQCTGGCPAESGGAVQQSSCAIYCLRRTEAGWAAPERLRDYINLEGSSAMFPHVAQAEGREFLFFASDRVGGFGGLDLYVCERPLESEELDFSFPQNLGRAVNTGADEVTPFYQADTQMLWFSSLGHPSLGGFDIFKTEKENGTWSRPINAGLPLNSSGDDYFYVLKKSGEGAFLSSNRPDGSSKTTTTDDDIYEVFWH
;
A
#
# COMPACT_ATOMS: atom_id res chain seq x y z
N MET A 1 -74.94 30.71 -11.02
CA MET A 1 -74.21 29.88 -12.00
C MET A 1 -72.87 30.52 -12.26
N ARG A 2 -71.78 30.00 -11.63
CA ARG A 2 -70.40 30.46 -11.83
C ARG A 2 -69.62 29.36 -12.57
N LYS A 3 -69.24 29.63 -13.80
CA LYS A 3 -68.36 28.76 -14.60
C LYS A 3 -66.95 28.84 -14.06
N ARG A 4 -66.40 27.73 -13.60
CA ARG A 4 -64.96 27.59 -13.28
C ARG A 4 -64.21 27.20 -14.56
N LEU A 5 -63.32 28.06 -14.96
CA LEU A 5 -62.37 27.85 -16.04
C LEU A 5 -61.16 27.06 -15.47
N LEU A 6 -60.96 25.83 -15.92
CA LEU A 6 -59.77 25.04 -15.61
C LEU A 6 -58.66 25.45 -16.58
N LEU A 7 -57.61 26.08 -16.05
CA LEU A 7 -56.39 26.37 -16.76
C LEU A 7 -55.47 25.14 -16.66
N ILE A 8 -55.32 24.38 -17.75
CA ILE A 8 -54.38 23.30 -17.85
C ILE A 8 -53.01 23.93 -18.22
N LEU A 9 -52.09 24.03 -17.24
CA LEU A 9 -50.73 24.40 -17.48
C LEU A 9 -49.97 23.18 -18.04
N GLY A 10 -49.73 23.14 -19.34
CA GLY A 10 -48.87 22.16 -19.99
C GLY A 10 -47.40 22.48 -19.63
N ILE A 11 -46.83 21.69 -18.71
CA ILE A 11 -45.37 21.71 -18.50
C ILE A 11 -44.72 20.94 -19.65
N ALA A 12 -44.20 21.64 -20.65
CA ALA A 12 -43.32 21.05 -21.65
C ALA A 12 -41.99 20.69 -20.99
N LEU A 13 -41.83 19.41 -20.64
CA LEU A 13 -40.48 18.90 -20.32
C LEU A 13 -39.62 18.94 -21.58
N THR A 14 -38.83 19.95 -21.72
CA THR A 14 -37.71 19.95 -22.69
C THR A 14 -36.66 18.94 -22.23
N ILE A 15 -36.77 17.71 -22.75
CA ILE A 15 -35.72 16.72 -22.66
C ILE A 15 -34.51 17.31 -23.47
N HIS A 16 -33.61 17.97 -22.80
CA HIS A 16 -32.30 18.26 -23.38
C HIS A 16 -31.59 16.91 -23.56
N SER A 17 -31.65 16.36 -24.78
CA SER A 17 -30.76 15.29 -25.16
C SER A 17 -29.33 15.86 -25.07
N ALA A 18 -28.64 15.57 -24.00
CA ALA A 18 -27.22 15.87 -23.92
C ALA A 18 -26.55 15.16 -25.11
N LYS A 19 -26.12 15.92 -26.12
CA LYS A 19 -25.35 15.38 -27.25
C LYS A 19 -24.17 14.63 -26.66
N ALA A 20 -24.07 13.33 -26.96
CA ALA A 20 -22.93 12.51 -26.52
C ALA A 20 -21.65 13.23 -26.94
N GLN A 21 -20.74 13.42 -26.03
CA GLN A 21 -19.46 14.07 -26.32
C GLN A 21 -18.71 13.26 -27.40
N PRO A 22 -18.11 13.91 -28.42
CA PRO A 22 -17.30 13.21 -29.40
C PRO A 22 -16.18 12.42 -28.75
N VAL A 23 -15.86 11.24 -29.26
CA VAL A 23 -14.79 10.37 -28.73
C VAL A 23 -13.46 11.14 -28.59
N SER A 24 -13.11 11.97 -29.59
CA SER A 24 -11.89 12.81 -29.55
C SER A 24 -11.86 13.77 -28.36
N THR A 25 -13.01 14.30 -27.96
CA THR A 25 -13.11 15.18 -26.77
C THR A 25 -12.94 14.40 -25.48
N LEU A 26 -13.51 13.18 -25.39
CA LEU A 26 -13.33 12.30 -24.24
C LEU A 26 -11.86 11.94 -24.06
N VAL A 27 -11.18 11.53 -25.13
CA VAL A 27 -9.75 11.17 -25.12
C VAL A 27 -8.89 12.36 -24.65
N LYS A 28 -9.08 13.54 -25.25
CA LYS A 28 -8.34 14.75 -24.84
C LYS A 28 -8.57 15.12 -23.37
N ASN A 29 -9.79 14.95 -22.87
CA ASN A 29 -10.08 15.20 -21.46
C ASN A 29 -9.42 14.15 -20.57
N ALA A 30 -9.46 12.86 -20.97
CA ALA A 30 -8.80 11.78 -20.22
C ALA A 30 -7.29 12.02 -20.08
N GLU A 31 -6.61 12.38 -21.18
CA GLU A 31 -5.19 12.72 -21.17
C GLU A 31 -4.89 13.91 -20.24
N ARG A 32 -5.75 14.93 -20.23
CA ARG A 32 -5.60 16.07 -19.31
C ARG A 32 -5.75 15.65 -17.85
N GLU A 33 -6.77 14.85 -17.53
CA GLU A 33 -6.98 14.34 -16.16
C GLU A 33 -5.80 13.46 -15.71
N ALA A 34 -5.31 12.56 -16.57
CA ALA A 34 -4.14 11.73 -16.29
C ALA A 34 -2.88 12.57 -16.04
N ASN A 35 -2.61 13.58 -16.87
CA ASN A 35 -1.49 14.50 -16.70
C ASN A 35 -1.59 15.34 -15.41
N SER A 36 -2.81 15.51 -14.88
CA SER A 36 -3.06 16.19 -13.61
C SER A 36 -3.03 15.22 -12.41
N GLY A 37 -2.82 13.90 -12.63
CA GLY A 37 -2.82 12.88 -11.61
C GLY A 37 -4.20 12.35 -11.21
N HIS A 38 -5.27 12.75 -11.90
CA HIS A 38 -6.64 12.32 -11.62
C HIS A 38 -6.96 11.03 -12.38
N PHE A 39 -6.31 9.93 -12.02
CA PHE A 39 -6.35 8.68 -12.78
C PHE A 39 -7.72 8.02 -12.82
N PHE A 40 -8.52 8.12 -11.77
CA PHE A 40 -9.89 7.60 -11.78
C PHE A 40 -10.75 8.30 -12.85
N ALA A 41 -10.75 9.64 -12.86
CA ALA A 41 -11.49 10.40 -13.85
C ALA A 41 -10.96 10.16 -15.28
N ALA A 42 -9.67 9.98 -15.45
CA ALA A 42 -9.06 9.62 -16.73
C ALA A 42 -9.54 8.23 -17.19
N ALA A 43 -9.57 7.24 -16.29
CA ALA A 43 -10.00 5.88 -16.57
C ALA A 43 -11.46 5.84 -17.08
N GLU A 44 -12.38 6.49 -16.37
CA GLU A 44 -13.79 6.58 -16.79
C GLU A 44 -13.95 7.19 -18.19
N LEU A 45 -13.17 8.23 -18.50
CA LEU A 45 -13.22 8.89 -19.80
C LEU A 45 -12.63 8.01 -20.90
N TRP A 46 -11.51 7.32 -20.67
CA TRP A 46 -10.94 6.37 -21.64
C TRP A 46 -11.84 5.16 -21.84
N GLU A 47 -12.39 4.56 -20.80
CA GLU A 47 -13.34 3.46 -20.90
C GLU A 47 -14.56 3.85 -21.73
N ARG A 48 -15.18 4.99 -21.42
CA ARG A 48 -16.32 5.51 -22.17
C ARG A 48 -15.98 5.75 -23.63
N ALA A 49 -14.81 6.35 -23.90
CA ALA A 49 -14.35 6.60 -25.28
C ALA A 49 -14.11 5.29 -26.03
N GLY A 50 -13.45 4.31 -25.39
CA GLY A 50 -13.18 2.99 -25.96
C GLY A 50 -14.44 2.23 -26.30
N ARG A 51 -15.43 2.19 -25.39
CA ARG A 51 -16.72 1.53 -25.61
C ARG A 51 -17.53 2.19 -26.73
N LEU A 52 -17.50 3.52 -26.86
CA LEU A 52 -18.15 4.26 -27.95
C LEU A 52 -17.46 4.05 -29.30
N LYS A 53 -16.16 3.74 -29.32
CA LYS A 53 -15.36 3.48 -30.53
C LYS A 53 -15.23 1.98 -30.82
N ASN A 54 -16.35 1.26 -30.82
CA ASN A 54 -16.40 -0.17 -31.14
C ASN A 54 -15.45 -1.03 -30.27
N SER A 55 -15.36 -0.73 -29.00
CA SER A 55 -14.43 -1.38 -28.05
C SER A 55 -12.97 -1.24 -28.47
N ASP A 56 -12.52 0.01 -28.71
CA ASP A 56 -11.14 0.33 -29.08
C ASP A 56 -10.15 -0.22 -28.05
N PRO A 57 -9.28 -1.19 -28.39
CA PRO A 57 -8.42 -1.85 -27.44
C PRO A 57 -7.38 -0.93 -26.78
N GLU A 58 -6.88 0.08 -27.51
CA GLU A 58 -5.90 1.03 -26.97
C GLU A 58 -6.52 1.83 -25.82
N LEU A 59 -7.73 2.37 -26.04
CA LEU A 59 -8.42 3.17 -25.02
C LEU A 59 -8.85 2.32 -23.81
N LEU A 60 -9.29 1.07 -24.05
CA LEU A 60 -9.66 0.15 -22.97
C LEU A 60 -8.42 -0.30 -22.17
N HIS A 61 -7.27 -0.51 -22.82
CA HIS A 61 -6.03 -0.78 -22.13
C HIS A 61 -5.59 0.40 -21.25
N GLN A 62 -5.64 1.64 -21.79
CA GLN A 62 -5.33 2.84 -21.00
C GLN A 62 -6.28 3.00 -19.81
N ALA A 63 -7.56 2.71 -19.99
CA ALA A 63 -8.53 2.70 -18.88
C ALA A 63 -8.16 1.67 -17.83
N ALA A 64 -7.83 0.43 -18.25
CA ALA A 64 -7.44 -0.64 -17.34
C ALA A 64 -6.22 -0.29 -16.49
N GLU A 65 -5.17 0.28 -17.13
CA GLU A 65 -3.97 0.73 -16.43
C GLU A 65 -4.28 1.85 -15.41
N ALA A 66 -5.16 2.78 -15.79
CA ALA A 66 -5.53 3.88 -14.91
C ALA A 66 -6.41 3.41 -13.73
N TYR A 67 -7.36 2.48 -13.96
CA TYR A 67 -8.13 1.86 -12.89
C TYR A 67 -7.24 1.02 -11.95
N ALA A 68 -6.34 0.20 -12.51
CA ALA A 68 -5.40 -0.58 -11.71
C ALA A 68 -4.50 0.33 -10.85
N ARG A 69 -4.11 1.49 -11.39
CA ARG A 69 -3.30 2.48 -10.67
C ARG A 69 -4.00 3.07 -9.45
N VAL A 70 -5.32 3.22 -9.50
CA VAL A 70 -6.13 3.66 -8.34
C VAL A 70 -6.73 2.48 -7.58
N ARG A 71 -6.26 1.28 -7.84
CA ARG A 71 -6.69 0.04 -7.19
C ARG A 71 -8.19 -0.28 -7.35
N ASP A 72 -8.85 0.27 -8.38
CA ASP A 72 -10.19 -0.14 -8.79
C ASP A 72 -10.10 -1.40 -9.66
N TYR A 73 -9.86 -2.52 -9.01
CA TYR A 73 -9.60 -3.79 -9.69
C TYR A 73 -10.83 -4.37 -10.40
N LEU A 74 -12.03 -3.99 -10.01
CA LEU A 74 -13.26 -4.41 -10.68
C LEU A 74 -13.32 -3.87 -12.12
N HIS A 75 -13.19 -2.55 -12.26
CA HIS A 75 -13.20 -1.92 -13.57
C HIS A 75 -11.93 -2.23 -14.37
N ALA A 76 -10.78 -2.34 -13.69
CA ALA A 76 -9.53 -2.77 -14.33
C ALA A 76 -9.67 -4.15 -14.98
N ALA A 77 -10.20 -5.14 -14.25
CA ALA A 77 -10.42 -6.49 -14.78
C ALA A 77 -11.36 -6.50 -15.99
N ASP A 78 -12.45 -5.73 -15.95
CA ASP A 78 -13.39 -5.64 -17.07
C ASP A 78 -12.75 -5.02 -18.33
N CYS A 79 -11.91 -4.01 -18.16
CA CYS A 79 -11.19 -3.39 -19.26
C CYS A 79 -10.06 -4.28 -19.79
N TYR A 80 -9.25 -4.94 -18.93
CA TYR A 80 -8.23 -5.90 -19.36
C TYR A 80 -8.84 -7.09 -20.11
N ARG A 81 -9.99 -7.61 -19.65
CA ARG A 81 -10.68 -8.71 -20.33
C ARG A 81 -10.99 -8.41 -21.78
N ALA A 82 -11.30 -7.16 -22.11
CA ALA A 82 -11.59 -6.75 -23.48
C ALA A 82 -10.37 -6.77 -24.41
N VAL A 83 -9.15 -6.83 -23.87
CA VAL A 83 -7.89 -6.72 -24.64
C VAL A 83 -6.97 -7.95 -24.48
N LEU A 84 -7.46 -9.04 -23.88
CA LEU A 84 -6.67 -10.26 -23.59
C LEU A 84 -6.00 -10.88 -24.83
N MET A 85 -6.63 -10.76 -25.99
CA MET A 85 -6.17 -11.37 -27.25
C MET A 85 -5.42 -10.36 -28.12
N ASP A 86 -5.17 -9.15 -27.67
CA ASP A 86 -4.47 -8.12 -28.45
C ASP A 86 -2.96 -8.22 -28.24
N GLU A 87 -2.23 -8.63 -29.26
CA GLU A 87 -0.77 -8.85 -29.23
C GLU A 87 0.03 -7.58 -28.90
N ARG A 88 -0.56 -6.38 -29.04
CA ARG A 88 0.06 -5.11 -28.61
C ARG A 88 0.23 -5.02 -27.09
N PHE A 89 -0.58 -5.76 -26.35
CA PHE A 89 -0.59 -5.74 -24.88
C PHE A 89 -0.26 -7.11 -24.28
N PRO A 90 0.95 -7.64 -24.49
CA PRO A 90 1.29 -9.00 -24.13
C PRO A 90 1.24 -9.28 -22.62
N LEU A 91 1.25 -8.25 -21.78
CA LEU A 91 1.12 -8.35 -20.32
C LEU A 91 -0.32 -8.11 -19.80
N ALA A 92 -1.27 -7.76 -20.65
CA ALA A 92 -2.66 -7.56 -20.23
C ALA A 92 -3.27 -8.83 -19.60
N PRO A 93 -3.00 -10.06 -20.09
CA PRO A 93 -3.49 -11.29 -19.44
C PRO A 93 -2.94 -11.48 -18.01
N LEU A 94 -1.67 -11.15 -17.77
CA LEU A 94 -1.07 -11.21 -16.43
C LEU A 94 -1.73 -10.19 -15.49
N ARG A 95 -1.93 -8.97 -15.96
CA ARG A 95 -2.57 -7.89 -15.19
C ARG A 95 -4.04 -8.17 -14.91
N TYR A 96 -4.75 -8.79 -15.87
CA TYR A 96 -6.10 -9.30 -15.66
C TYR A 96 -6.16 -10.33 -14.53
N ALA A 97 -5.26 -11.31 -14.56
CA ALA A 97 -5.19 -12.34 -13.53
C ALA A 97 -4.90 -11.74 -12.14
N ARG A 98 -4.00 -10.75 -12.05
CA ARG A 98 -3.72 -10.01 -10.81
C ARG A 98 -4.95 -9.23 -10.32
N ALA A 99 -5.68 -8.57 -11.21
CA ALA A 99 -6.92 -7.88 -10.83
C ALA A 99 -7.97 -8.85 -10.28
N LEU A 100 -8.10 -10.05 -10.86
CA LEU A 100 -8.99 -11.11 -10.33
C LEU A 100 -8.55 -11.58 -8.94
N LYS A 101 -7.25 -11.74 -8.71
CA LYS A 101 -6.67 -12.13 -7.41
C LYS A 101 -6.99 -11.09 -6.35
N GLN A 102 -6.79 -9.80 -6.66
CA GLN A 102 -7.13 -8.66 -5.78
C GLN A 102 -8.64 -8.58 -5.45
N LEU A 103 -9.49 -9.14 -6.29
CA LEU A 103 -10.93 -9.28 -6.04
C LEU A 103 -11.29 -10.55 -5.25
N GLY A 104 -10.31 -11.33 -4.79
CA GLY A 104 -10.52 -12.59 -4.09
C GLY A 104 -11.05 -13.73 -5.00
N ARG A 105 -11.02 -13.55 -6.33
CA ARG A 105 -11.49 -14.52 -7.32
C ARG A 105 -10.38 -15.53 -7.65
N TYR A 106 -9.86 -16.21 -6.62
CA TYR A 106 -8.63 -17.01 -6.69
C TYR A 106 -8.66 -18.12 -7.74
N ASN A 107 -9.75 -18.86 -7.88
CA ASN A 107 -9.88 -19.92 -8.88
C ASN A 107 -9.80 -19.37 -10.32
N GLU A 108 -10.45 -18.25 -10.58
CA GLU A 108 -10.40 -17.58 -11.88
C GLU A 108 -9.03 -16.95 -12.13
N ALA A 109 -8.42 -16.36 -11.12
CA ALA A 109 -7.08 -15.82 -11.19
C ALA A 109 -6.05 -16.90 -11.52
N SER A 110 -6.08 -18.04 -10.84
CA SER A 110 -5.18 -19.18 -11.09
C SER A 110 -5.29 -19.66 -12.53
N GLN A 111 -6.51 -19.87 -13.03
CA GLN A 111 -6.73 -20.25 -14.43
C GLN A 111 -6.19 -19.21 -15.43
N ALA A 112 -6.36 -17.93 -15.12
CA ALA A 112 -5.86 -16.85 -15.97
C ALA A 112 -4.32 -16.76 -15.95
N PHE A 113 -3.67 -16.97 -14.80
CA PHE A 113 -2.21 -17.08 -14.70
C PHE A 113 -1.67 -18.30 -15.46
N GLU A 114 -2.32 -19.46 -15.35
CA GLU A 114 -1.94 -20.63 -16.14
C GLU A 114 -2.05 -20.39 -17.64
N ALA A 115 -3.15 -19.76 -18.09
CA ALA A 115 -3.34 -19.41 -19.49
C ALA A 115 -2.24 -18.46 -19.98
N PHE A 116 -1.89 -17.44 -19.17
CA PHE A 116 -0.78 -16.54 -19.45
C PHE A 116 0.54 -17.29 -19.56
N ALA A 117 0.90 -18.14 -18.58
CA ALA A 117 2.15 -18.88 -18.57
C ALA A 117 2.32 -19.79 -19.81
N LYS A 118 1.22 -20.40 -20.27
CA LYS A 118 1.19 -21.23 -21.50
C LYS A 118 1.34 -20.43 -22.78
N ALA A 119 0.73 -19.24 -22.84
CA ALA A 119 0.64 -18.44 -24.07
C ALA A 119 1.73 -17.38 -24.23
N TYR A 120 2.41 -16.99 -23.15
CA TYR A 120 3.36 -15.88 -23.19
C TYR A 120 4.65 -16.24 -23.94
N HIS A 121 4.98 -15.44 -24.94
CA HIS A 121 6.19 -15.59 -25.79
C HIS A 121 7.00 -14.28 -25.89
N GLY A 122 6.68 -13.27 -25.07
CA GLY A 122 7.36 -11.98 -25.06
C GLY A 122 8.75 -11.99 -24.44
N GLU A 123 9.29 -10.80 -24.23
CA GLU A 123 10.58 -10.60 -23.58
C GLU A 123 10.59 -11.16 -22.16
N TYR A 124 11.76 -11.61 -21.70
CA TYR A 124 11.94 -12.20 -20.36
C TYR A 124 10.99 -13.37 -20.05
N LYS A 125 10.65 -14.19 -21.06
CA LYS A 125 9.68 -15.28 -20.96
C LYS A 125 9.84 -16.10 -19.68
N ALA A 126 11.04 -16.57 -19.37
CA ALA A 126 11.29 -17.42 -18.19
C ALA A 126 10.95 -16.69 -16.88
N VAL A 127 11.27 -15.40 -16.79
CA VAL A 127 10.95 -14.58 -15.62
C VAL A 127 9.44 -14.37 -15.49
N MET A 128 8.76 -14.06 -16.58
CA MET A 128 7.31 -13.84 -16.57
C MET A 128 6.54 -15.13 -16.24
N ILE A 129 7.01 -16.29 -16.70
CA ILE A 129 6.44 -17.59 -16.31
C ILE A 129 6.66 -17.85 -14.82
N ALA A 130 7.86 -17.62 -14.29
CA ALA A 130 8.14 -17.79 -12.87
C ALA A 130 7.29 -16.85 -11.99
N VAL A 131 7.03 -15.62 -12.45
CA VAL A 131 6.10 -14.69 -11.80
C VAL A 131 4.69 -15.28 -11.77
N ALA A 132 4.18 -15.79 -12.90
CA ALA A 132 2.85 -16.39 -12.95
C ALA A 132 2.73 -17.65 -12.07
N GLU A 133 3.75 -18.50 -12.04
CA GLU A 133 3.82 -19.68 -11.17
C GLU A 133 3.78 -19.30 -9.68
N ASN A 134 4.49 -18.24 -9.30
CA ASN A 134 4.45 -17.70 -7.93
C ASN A 134 3.05 -17.18 -7.56
N GLU A 135 2.38 -16.48 -8.47
CA GLU A 135 1.00 -16.01 -8.29
C GLU A 135 0.00 -17.18 -8.17
N ILE A 136 0.19 -18.26 -8.94
CA ILE A 136 -0.61 -19.48 -8.84
C ILE A 136 -0.47 -20.11 -7.44
N MET A 137 0.78 -20.25 -6.95
CA MET A 137 1.01 -20.75 -5.59
C MET A 137 0.31 -19.90 -4.53
N GLY A 138 0.28 -18.59 -4.71
CA GLY A 138 -0.46 -17.67 -3.84
C GLY A 138 -1.96 -17.94 -3.87
N CYS A 139 -2.55 -18.09 -5.06
CA CYS A 139 -3.98 -18.40 -5.21
C CYS A 139 -4.34 -19.76 -4.58
N GLU A 140 -3.54 -20.78 -4.78
CA GLU A 140 -3.74 -22.11 -4.19
C GLU A 140 -3.66 -22.07 -2.67
N SER A 141 -2.66 -21.35 -2.12
CA SER A 141 -2.52 -21.15 -0.68
C SER A 141 -3.73 -20.41 -0.10
N SER A 142 -4.29 -19.43 -0.81
CA SER A 142 -5.47 -18.69 -0.39
C SER A 142 -6.69 -19.57 -0.20
N VAL A 143 -6.91 -20.50 -1.13
CA VAL A 143 -8.03 -21.46 -1.03
C VAL A 143 -7.85 -22.37 0.19
N GLN A 144 -6.65 -22.88 0.43
CA GLN A 144 -6.35 -23.75 1.58
C GLN A 144 -6.48 -22.99 2.91
N LEU A 145 -5.99 -21.75 2.99
CA LEU A 145 -6.05 -20.92 4.18
C LEU A 145 -7.47 -20.48 4.52
N ALA A 146 -8.35 -20.30 3.53
CA ALA A 146 -9.77 -20.03 3.76
C ALA A 146 -10.47 -21.16 4.51
N GLU A 147 -10.02 -22.41 4.33
CA GLU A 147 -10.53 -23.58 5.03
C GLU A 147 -9.96 -23.74 6.47
N SER A 148 -8.79 -23.12 6.74
CA SER A 148 -8.05 -23.23 8.00
C SER A 148 -7.94 -21.91 8.75
N GLN A 149 -8.88 -21.00 8.57
CA GLN A 149 -8.84 -19.66 9.17
C GLN A 149 -8.63 -19.73 10.69
N ASP A 150 -7.63 -19.00 11.16
CA ASP A 150 -7.33 -18.89 12.60
C ASP A 150 -8.45 -18.11 13.30
N THR A 151 -9.26 -18.83 14.08
CA THR A 151 -10.38 -18.26 14.83
C THR A 151 -9.94 -17.49 16.07
N PHE A 152 -8.66 -17.57 16.45
CA PHE A 152 -8.11 -16.83 17.59
C PHE A 152 -7.69 -15.40 17.23
N ILE A 153 -7.63 -15.06 15.95
CA ILE A 153 -7.29 -13.72 15.49
C ILE A 153 -8.55 -13.00 14.99
N GLN A 154 -8.80 -11.81 15.52
CA GLN A 154 -9.88 -10.93 15.08
C GLN A 154 -9.29 -9.60 14.59
N ILE A 155 -9.85 -9.06 13.51
CA ILE A 155 -9.43 -7.80 12.89
C ILE A 155 -10.63 -6.87 12.79
N PHE A 156 -10.44 -5.63 13.24
CA PHE A 156 -11.49 -4.61 13.24
C PHE A 156 -10.99 -3.33 12.56
N ALA A 157 -11.81 -2.80 11.64
CA ALA A 157 -11.61 -1.48 11.10
C ALA A 157 -12.04 -0.41 12.11
N PHE A 158 -11.33 0.71 12.16
CA PHE A 158 -11.69 1.87 13.00
C PHE A 158 -12.76 2.72 12.32
N ARG A 159 -13.97 2.20 12.19
CA ARG A 159 -15.09 2.94 11.60
C ARG A 159 -15.49 4.11 12.50
N ASP A 160 -15.86 5.22 11.86
CA ASP A 160 -16.36 6.42 12.53
C ASP A 160 -15.40 7.04 13.58
N SER A 161 -14.13 6.61 13.60
CA SER A 161 -13.13 7.16 14.53
C SER A 161 -11.82 7.54 13.87
N LEU A 162 -10.97 6.58 13.50
CA LEU A 162 -9.66 6.84 12.89
C LEU A 162 -9.72 6.88 11.37
N ASN A 163 -10.48 5.97 10.75
CA ASN A 163 -10.59 5.87 9.30
C ASN A 163 -11.63 6.86 8.76
N THR A 164 -11.30 7.52 7.66
CA THR A 164 -12.12 8.52 6.97
C THR A 164 -12.43 8.08 5.53
N LEU A 165 -12.62 9.00 4.62
CA LEU A 165 -12.73 8.75 3.17
C LEU A 165 -11.38 8.94 2.45
N GLU A 166 -10.34 9.25 3.18
CA GLU A 166 -8.98 9.41 2.67
C GLU A 166 -8.16 8.14 2.98
N ASN A 167 -6.86 8.18 2.78
CA ASN A 167 -5.99 7.04 3.07
C ASN A 167 -5.33 7.19 4.44
N GLU A 168 -5.66 6.32 5.38
CA GLU A 168 -5.02 6.18 6.68
C GLU A 168 -4.09 4.97 6.69
N PHE A 169 -2.80 5.20 6.93
CA PHE A 169 -1.80 4.15 6.89
C PHE A 169 -0.63 4.40 7.85
N ALA A 170 0.31 3.45 7.91
CA ALA A 170 1.49 3.49 8.76
C ALA A 170 1.17 3.77 10.23
N PRO A 171 0.43 2.90 10.92
CA PRO A 171 0.19 3.02 12.35
C PRO A 171 1.49 2.96 13.14
N ILE A 172 1.67 3.91 14.08
CA ILE A 172 2.87 4.06 14.90
C ILE A 172 2.44 4.10 16.38
N PRO A 173 2.34 2.97 17.06
CA PRO A 173 1.94 2.92 18.46
C PRO A 173 3.02 3.55 19.35
N PHE A 174 2.69 4.65 20.02
CA PHE A 174 3.54 5.27 21.01
C PHE A 174 3.29 4.66 22.41
N SER A 175 2.04 4.40 22.71
CA SER A 175 1.57 3.64 23.88
C SER A 175 0.24 2.97 23.55
N ASP A 176 -0.31 2.16 24.45
CA ASP A 176 -1.63 1.56 24.26
C ASP A 176 -2.78 2.58 24.22
N GLN A 177 -2.53 3.82 24.65
CA GLN A 177 -3.49 4.92 24.62
C GLN A 177 -3.17 6.00 23.58
N LEU A 178 -2.05 5.92 22.86
CA LEU A 178 -1.64 6.95 21.90
C LEU A 178 -1.08 6.31 20.63
N LEU A 179 -1.81 6.47 19.54
CA LEU A 179 -1.44 6.03 18.20
C LEU A 179 -1.15 7.26 17.32
N TYR A 180 -0.02 7.23 16.64
CA TYR A 180 0.26 8.11 15.51
C TYR A 180 0.05 7.32 14.21
N PHE A 181 -0.27 8.01 13.13
CA PHE A 181 -0.43 7.39 11.81
C PHE A 181 -0.37 8.44 10.69
N SER A 182 -0.22 7.98 9.46
CA SER A 182 -0.22 8.83 8.28
C SER A 182 -1.62 8.98 7.72
N LEU A 183 -1.98 10.19 7.32
CA LEU A 183 -3.17 10.51 6.54
C LEU A 183 -2.74 11.13 5.22
N ALA A 184 -3.07 10.52 4.09
CA ALA A 184 -2.82 11.10 2.78
C ALA A 184 -4.08 11.76 2.22
N GLU A 185 -4.01 13.07 2.05
CA GLU A 185 -5.05 13.90 1.43
C GLU A 185 -4.54 14.45 0.10
N LYS A 186 -5.09 14.03 -1.04
CA LYS A 186 -4.74 14.50 -2.39
C LYS A 186 -3.24 14.38 -2.71
N LYS A 187 -2.45 15.42 -2.45
CA LYS A 187 -0.99 15.48 -2.72
C LYS A 187 -0.15 15.75 -1.48
N ARG A 188 -0.73 15.58 -0.31
CA ARG A 188 -0.05 15.82 0.98
C ARG A 188 -0.34 14.68 1.93
N SER A 189 0.69 14.20 2.57
CA SER A 189 0.52 13.33 3.72
C SER A 189 0.80 14.11 5.01
N LYS A 190 0.03 13.81 6.05
CA LYS A 190 0.11 14.43 7.36
C LYS A 190 0.32 13.36 8.41
N LEU A 191 1.08 13.69 9.45
CA LEU A 191 1.15 12.87 10.64
C LEU A 191 0.00 13.21 11.58
N MET A 192 -0.86 12.25 11.84
CA MET A 192 -2.01 12.35 12.73
C MET A 192 -1.72 11.63 14.04
N ARG A 193 -2.49 11.97 15.07
CA ARG A 193 -2.50 11.22 16.34
C ARG A 193 -3.93 11.06 16.87
N ALA A 194 -4.19 9.93 17.49
CA ALA A 194 -5.43 9.68 18.21
C ALA A 194 -5.13 9.17 19.62
N LYS A 195 -5.99 9.50 20.56
CA LYS A 195 -5.92 9.03 21.95
C LYS A 195 -7.06 8.06 22.22
N ARG A 196 -6.76 7.01 22.95
CA ARG A 196 -7.73 6.03 23.43
C ARG A 196 -8.17 6.36 24.86
N SER A 197 -9.47 6.28 25.12
CA SER A 197 -10.05 6.35 26.46
C SER A 197 -10.89 5.10 26.69
N GLY A 198 -10.42 4.24 27.56
CA GLY A 198 -10.99 2.87 27.71
C GLY A 198 -10.89 2.07 26.41
N ALA A 199 -12.02 1.62 25.88
CA ALA A 199 -12.07 0.86 24.63
C ALA A 199 -12.21 1.71 23.36
N ILE A 200 -12.41 3.04 23.51
CA ILE A 200 -12.79 3.91 22.39
C ILE A 200 -11.62 4.82 21.99
N TRP A 201 -11.28 4.81 20.72
CA TRP A 201 -10.38 5.79 20.12
C TRP A 201 -11.13 7.11 19.84
N GLY A 202 -10.53 8.22 20.24
CA GLY A 202 -11.04 9.55 19.93
C GLY A 202 -10.73 9.93 18.48
N LEU A 203 -11.39 11.01 18.01
CA LEU A 203 -11.13 11.54 16.69
C LEU A 203 -9.67 11.96 16.54
N PRO A 204 -9.05 11.70 15.37
CA PRO A 204 -7.67 12.06 15.13
C PRO A 204 -7.49 13.58 15.04
N VAL A 205 -6.34 14.03 15.50
CA VAL A 205 -5.88 15.41 15.36
C VAL A 205 -4.47 15.41 14.78
N GLU A 206 -4.12 16.48 14.09
CA GLU A 206 -2.76 16.64 13.56
C GLU A 206 -1.72 16.60 14.70
N ALA A 207 -0.58 15.96 14.47
CA ALA A 207 0.46 15.76 15.48
C ALA A 207 1.29 17.02 15.73
N GLY A 208 0.64 18.10 16.20
CA GLY A 208 1.22 19.42 16.42
C GLY A 208 2.35 19.51 17.47
N SER A 209 2.79 18.37 18.03
CA SER A 209 3.96 18.33 18.93
C SER A 209 5.28 18.10 18.20
N LEU A 210 5.23 17.77 16.90
CA LEU A 210 6.41 17.59 16.05
C LEU A 210 6.64 18.87 15.22
N PRO A 211 7.88 19.15 14.79
CA PRO A 211 8.16 20.28 13.91
C PRO A 211 7.31 20.24 12.63
N GLU A 212 6.83 21.40 12.18
CA GLU A 212 5.96 21.52 10.99
C GLU A 212 6.59 20.93 9.74
N GLU A 213 7.91 21.00 9.63
CA GLU A 213 8.71 20.44 8.54
C GLU A 213 8.56 18.92 8.40
N VAL A 214 8.25 18.21 9.48
CA VAL A 214 8.00 16.76 9.49
C VAL A 214 6.67 16.46 8.82
N SER A 215 5.64 17.26 9.13
CA SER A 215 4.26 17.02 8.69
C SER A 215 4.07 17.15 7.18
N ALA A 216 4.84 18.02 6.52
CA ALA A 216 4.54 18.43 5.14
C ALA A 216 4.88 17.39 4.06
N LYS A 217 5.74 16.40 4.37
CA LYS A 217 6.25 15.38 3.42
C LYS A 217 6.43 14.02 4.09
N PHE A 218 5.73 13.81 5.19
CA PHE A 218 5.82 12.60 5.99
C PHE A 218 5.28 11.40 5.20
N SER A 219 6.02 10.29 5.21
CA SER A 219 5.56 9.02 4.64
C SER A 219 5.26 8.02 5.76
N SER A 220 6.25 7.68 6.55
CA SER A 220 6.13 6.69 7.62
C SER A 220 7.23 6.91 8.66
N GLY A 221 7.09 6.32 9.83
CA GLY A 221 8.11 6.45 10.87
C GLY A 221 7.90 5.47 12.02
N CYS A 222 8.83 5.50 12.97
CA CYS A 222 8.73 4.76 14.22
C CYS A 222 9.45 5.51 15.34
N PHE A 223 8.99 5.32 16.57
CA PHE A 223 9.72 5.76 17.75
C PHE A 223 10.74 4.70 18.17
N SER A 224 11.89 5.16 18.69
CA SER A 224 12.78 4.27 19.43
C SER A 224 12.01 3.63 20.62
N PRO A 225 12.38 2.42 21.07
CA PRO A 225 11.68 1.74 22.16
C PRO A 225 11.52 2.59 23.44
N ASP A 226 12.52 3.44 23.74
CA ASP A 226 12.52 4.37 24.87
C ASP A 226 11.76 5.68 24.61
N GLY A 227 11.29 5.92 23.37
CA GLY A 227 10.60 7.14 22.94
C GLY A 227 11.49 8.39 22.87
N SER A 228 12.82 8.25 22.98
CA SER A 228 13.76 9.36 22.94
C SER A 228 14.07 9.87 21.53
N ARG A 229 13.81 9.03 20.51
CA ARG A 229 14.01 9.35 19.09
C ARG A 229 12.79 9.00 18.26
N PHE A 230 12.61 9.75 17.17
CA PHE A 230 11.60 9.47 16.15
C PHE A 230 12.28 9.42 14.79
N TYR A 231 12.34 8.23 14.20
CA TYR A 231 12.88 7.99 12.86
C TYR A 231 11.73 8.04 11.86
N TYR A 232 11.90 8.76 10.77
CA TYR A 232 10.85 8.91 9.78
C TYR A 232 11.39 9.15 8.38
N ALA A 233 10.60 8.80 7.37
CA ALA A 233 10.91 9.06 5.98
C ALA A 233 10.15 10.29 5.46
N GLN A 234 10.85 11.13 4.71
CA GLN A 234 10.26 12.21 3.91
C GLN A 234 10.50 11.94 2.44
N CYS A 235 9.47 12.15 1.62
CA CYS A 235 9.53 11.94 0.19
C CYS A 235 9.33 13.25 -0.59
N THR A 236 10.13 13.46 -1.64
CA THR A 236 9.94 14.55 -2.60
C THR A 236 9.12 14.03 -3.77
N GLY A 237 8.01 14.70 -4.13
CA GLY A 237 7.19 14.34 -5.31
C GLY A 237 5.91 13.53 -5.03
N GLY A 238 5.52 13.35 -3.79
CA GLY A 238 4.34 12.62 -3.35
C GLY A 238 4.68 11.33 -2.59
N CYS A 239 3.75 10.83 -1.77
CA CYS A 239 3.93 9.58 -1.05
C CYS A 239 3.72 8.39 -2.01
N PRO A 240 4.55 7.33 -1.96
CA PRO A 240 4.34 6.12 -2.77
C PRO A 240 2.98 5.45 -2.56
N ALA A 241 2.38 5.57 -1.37
CA ALA A 241 1.03 5.09 -1.08
C ALA A 241 -0.05 5.82 -1.91
N GLU A 242 0.18 7.07 -2.35
CA GLU A 242 -0.76 7.83 -3.19
C GLU A 242 -0.76 7.38 -4.67
N SER A 243 0.23 6.62 -5.09
CA SER A 243 0.46 6.29 -6.51
C SER A 243 0.08 4.87 -6.90
N GLY A 244 -0.58 4.10 -6.01
CA GLY A 244 -0.97 2.72 -6.32
C GLY A 244 0.21 1.85 -6.76
N GLY A 245 1.38 2.00 -6.09
CA GLY A 245 2.57 1.21 -6.35
C GLY A 245 3.46 1.69 -7.52
N ALA A 246 3.04 2.67 -8.31
CA ALA A 246 3.93 3.25 -9.32
C ALA A 246 4.73 4.40 -8.72
N VAL A 247 5.96 4.14 -8.31
CA VAL A 247 6.92 5.14 -7.84
C VAL A 247 7.26 6.09 -8.99
N GLN A 248 6.54 7.20 -9.09
CA GLN A 248 6.89 8.27 -9.99
C GLN A 248 8.01 9.07 -9.34
N GLN A 249 9.29 8.77 -9.66
CA GLN A 249 10.53 9.52 -9.33
C GLN A 249 10.52 10.31 -7.99
N SER A 250 9.87 9.78 -6.95
CA SER A 250 9.95 10.34 -5.62
C SER A 250 11.21 9.81 -4.95
N SER A 251 12.12 10.69 -4.55
CA SER A 251 13.25 10.31 -3.70
C SER A 251 12.83 10.48 -2.24
N CYS A 252 12.98 9.43 -1.45
CA CYS A 252 12.71 9.45 -0.03
C CYS A 252 14.02 9.35 0.77
N ALA A 253 14.06 10.05 1.90
CA ALA A 253 15.21 10.01 2.80
C ALA A 253 14.74 9.85 4.26
N ILE A 254 15.53 9.16 5.06
CA ILE A 254 15.29 8.93 6.48
C ILE A 254 15.94 10.03 7.32
N TYR A 255 15.16 10.54 8.27
CA TYR A 255 15.55 11.56 9.24
C TYR A 255 15.31 11.04 10.66
N CYS A 256 15.96 11.66 11.63
CA CYS A 256 15.73 11.42 13.05
C CYS A 256 15.44 12.72 13.77
N LEU A 257 14.46 12.71 14.66
CA LEU A 257 14.23 13.72 15.69
C LEU A 257 14.69 13.18 17.03
N ARG A 258 15.33 14.02 17.82
CA ARG A 258 15.70 13.72 19.21
C ARG A 258 14.78 14.47 20.18
N ARG A 259 14.32 13.79 21.19
CA ARG A 259 13.54 14.38 22.26
C ARG A 259 14.44 15.15 23.21
N THR A 260 14.06 16.38 23.57
CA THR A 260 14.75 17.24 24.53
C THR A 260 13.78 17.67 25.63
N GLU A 261 14.25 18.33 26.67
CA GLU A 261 13.40 18.91 27.70
C GLU A 261 12.45 19.98 27.14
N ALA A 262 12.85 20.69 26.09
CA ALA A 262 12.04 21.72 25.42
C ALA A 262 11.08 21.16 24.36
N GLY A 263 11.11 19.85 24.08
CA GLY A 263 10.32 19.20 23.03
C GLY A 263 11.18 18.41 22.07
N TRP A 264 10.96 18.52 20.76
CA TRP A 264 11.74 17.84 19.74
C TRP A 264 12.81 18.78 19.15
N ALA A 265 14.02 18.28 18.98
CA ALA A 265 15.11 19.02 18.30
C ALA A 265 14.80 19.14 16.80
N ALA A 266 15.60 19.92 16.08
CA ALA A 266 15.53 19.99 14.62
C ALA A 266 15.79 18.63 13.98
N PRO A 267 15.14 18.32 12.82
CA PRO A 267 15.38 17.09 12.09
C PRO A 267 16.83 16.92 11.66
N GLU A 268 17.40 15.74 11.93
CA GLU A 268 18.73 15.35 11.47
C GLU A 268 18.58 14.31 10.35
N ARG A 269 19.09 14.62 9.14
CA ARG A 269 19.11 13.67 8.03
C ARG A 269 20.18 12.60 8.33
N LEU A 270 19.80 11.32 8.21
CA LEU A 270 20.79 10.25 8.37
C LEU A 270 21.85 10.29 7.27
N ARG A 271 22.98 9.63 7.52
CA ARG A 271 24.17 9.64 6.67
C ARG A 271 23.85 9.25 5.21
N ASP A 272 24.67 9.73 4.27
CA ASP A 272 24.46 9.53 2.83
C ASP A 272 24.54 8.07 2.39
N TYR A 273 25.25 7.20 3.12
CA TYR A 273 25.25 5.77 2.84
C TYR A 273 23.93 5.05 3.23
N ILE A 274 23.11 5.68 4.09
CA ILE A 274 21.72 5.26 4.37
C ILE A 274 20.79 5.90 3.34
N ASN A 275 20.93 7.21 3.13
CA ASN A 275 20.15 8.02 2.19
C ASN A 275 20.94 8.20 0.87
N LEU A 276 21.19 7.10 0.17
CA LEU A 276 22.02 7.10 -1.03
C LEU A 276 21.41 7.97 -2.14
N GLU A 277 22.21 8.85 -2.72
CA GLU A 277 21.80 9.70 -3.83
C GLU A 277 21.33 8.85 -5.03
N GLY A 278 20.22 9.25 -5.65
CA GLY A 278 19.61 8.52 -6.79
C GLY A 278 18.79 7.30 -6.38
N SER A 279 18.62 7.07 -5.06
CA SER A 279 17.73 6.04 -4.54
C SER A 279 16.82 6.56 -3.42
N SER A 280 15.85 5.76 -3.03
CA SER A 280 14.98 6.02 -1.89
C SER A 280 15.40 5.18 -0.69
N ALA A 281 15.25 5.74 0.52
CA ALA A 281 15.27 5.01 1.79
C ALA A 281 13.98 5.33 2.53
N MET A 282 13.18 4.31 2.86
CA MET A 282 11.80 4.46 3.35
C MET A 282 11.43 3.39 4.36
N PHE A 283 10.29 3.61 5.03
CA PHE A 283 9.72 2.68 6.01
C PHE A 283 10.70 2.30 7.14
N PRO A 284 11.29 3.31 7.83
CA PRO A 284 12.23 3.02 8.89
C PRO A 284 11.54 2.32 10.06
N HIS A 285 12.19 1.30 10.59
CA HIS A 285 11.84 0.68 11.86
C HIS A 285 13.10 0.49 12.71
N VAL A 286 13.04 0.86 13.98
CA VAL A 286 14.14 0.66 14.92
C VAL A 286 13.78 -0.28 16.05
N ALA A 287 14.74 -1.14 16.38
CA ALA A 287 14.67 -2.05 17.51
C ALA A 287 15.97 -1.98 18.30
N GLN A 288 15.92 -2.34 19.58
CA GLN A 288 17.08 -2.33 20.47
C GLN A 288 17.25 -3.72 21.07
N ALA A 289 18.45 -4.27 20.94
CA ALA A 289 18.86 -5.52 21.56
C ALA A 289 20.37 -5.52 21.79
N GLU A 290 20.84 -6.23 22.81
CA GLU A 290 22.26 -6.51 23.07
C GLU A 290 23.15 -5.26 23.08
N GLY A 291 22.66 -4.13 23.60
CA GLY A 291 23.37 -2.85 23.66
C GLY A 291 23.52 -2.15 22.30
N ARG A 292 22.76 -2.57 21.29
CA ARG A 292 22.74 -2.00 19.94
C ARG A 292 21.35 -1.52 19.55
N GLU A 293 21.30 -0.55 18.68
CA GLU A 293 20.10 -0.11 17.97
C GLU A 293 20.23 -0.53 16.51
N PHE A 294 19.22 -1.23 16.02
CA PHE A 294 19.09 -1.71 14.64
C PHE A 294 18.09 -0.84 13.90
N LEU A 295 18.46 -0.34 12.74
CA LEU A 295 17.58 0.37 11.83
C LEU A 295 17.32 -0.53 10.62
N PHE A 296 16.08 -0.99 10.48
CA PHE A 296 15.57 -1.67 9.29
C PHE A 296 14.88 -0.64 8.39
N PHE A 297 15.03 -0.78 7.08
CA PHE A 297 14.38 0.10 6.11
C PHE A 297 14.34 -0.54 4.73
N ALA A 298 13.46 -0.04 3.85
CA ALA A 298 13.39 -0.43 2.45
C ALA A 298 14.14 0.55 1.56
N SER A 299 14.79 0.06 0.49
CA SER A 299 15.51 0.90 -0.45
C SER A 299 15.62 0.25 -1.84
N ASP A 300 15.48 1.04 -2.90
CA ASP A 300 15.69 0.69 -4.29
C ASP A 300 17.14 0.91 -4.77
N ARG A 301 18.09 0.96 -3.82
CA ARG A 301 19.53 1.18 -4.11
C ARG A 301 20.12 0.12 -5.02
N VAL A 302 21.04 0.53 -5.86
CA VAL A 302 21.78 -0.37 -6.75
C VAL A 302 22.47 -1.49 -5.95
N GLY A 303 22.37 -2.73 -6.46
CA GLY A 303 22.92 -3.93 -5.82
C GLY A 303 21.91 -4.72 -5.00
N GLY A 304 20.63 -4.32 -5.01
CA GLY A 304 19.50 -5.11 -4.52
C GLY A 304 19.12 -6.27 -5.45
N PHE A 305 18.03 -6.94 -5.13
CA PHE A 305 17.50 -8.08 -5.90
C PHE A 305 16.33 -7.70 -6.79
N GLY A 306 15.60 -6.64 -6.44
CA GLY A 306 14.38 -6.25 -7.13
C GLY A 306 14.08 -4.77 -7.13
N GLY A 307 12.87 -4.42 -6.76
CA GLY A 307 12.43 -3.04 -6.57
C GLY A 307 12.95 -2.49 -5.25
N LEU A 308 12.08 -2.40 -4.24
CA LEU A 308 12.48 -2.06 -2.88
C LEU A 308 12.92 -3.32 -2.14
N ASP A 309 14.17 -3.36 -1.71
CA ASP A 309 14.72 -4.42 -0.87
C ASP A 309 14.83 -3.95 0.59
N LEU A 310 14.74 -4.89 1.54
CA LEU A 310 14.99 -4.62 2.95
C LEU A 310 16.46 -4.66 3.30
N TYR A 311 16.88 -3.66 4.07
CA TYR A 311 18.23 -3.49 4.59
C TYR A 311 18.20 -3.31 6.10
N VAL A 312 19.33 -3.62 6.74
CA VAL A 312 19.57 -3.34 8.17
C VAL A 312 20.92 -2.66 8.34
N CYS A 313 20.99 -1.71 9.24
CA CYS A 313 22.23 -1.18 9.80
C CYS A 313 22.10 -1.05 11.32
N GLU A 314 23.23 -0.95 12.02
CA GLU A 314 23.26 -0.97 13.46
C GLU A 314 24.25 0.06 14.02
N ARG A 315 24.02 0.50 15.25
CA ARG A 315 24.92 1.35 16.01
C ARG A 315 24.95 0.94 17.49
N PRO A 316 26.02 1.27 18.24
CA PRO A 316 26.00 1.14 19.69
C PRO A 316 24.91 2.02 20.31
N LEU A 317 24.14 1.46 21.27
CA LEU A 317 23.06 2.20 21.92
C LEU A 317 23.59 3.37 22.78
N GLU A 318 24.79 3.20 23.36
CA GLU A 318 25.45 4.23 24.17
C GLU A 318 25.93 5.46 23.38
N SER A 319 26.03 5.35 22.04
CA SER A 319 26.47 6.47 21.22
C SER A 319 25.38 7.54 21.10
N GLU A 320 25.73 8.79 21.37
CA GLU A 320 24.86 9.92 21.10
C GLU A 320 24.72 10.24 19.62
N GLU A 321 25.73 9.86 18.81
CA GLU A 321 25.74 10.10 17.37
C GLU A 321 24.92 9.05 16.62
N LEU A 322 24.32 9.44 15.48
CA LEU A 322 23.55 8.58 14.60
C LEU A 322 24.44 7.87 13.55
N ASP A 323 25.63 7.42 14.00
CA ASP A 323 26.61 6.73 13.17
C ASP A 323 26.29 5.23 13.10
N PHE A 324 25.30 4.89 12.28
CA PHE A 324 24.99 3.51 11.94
C PHE A 324 26.08 2.90 11.07
N SER A 325 26.23 1.59 11.09
CA SER A 325 27.02 0.84 10.12
C SER A 325 26.50 1.04 8.68
N PHE A 326 27.31 0.63 7.69
CA PHE A 326 26.82 0.54 6.32
C PHE A 326 25.66 -0.44 6.23
N PRO A 327 24.59 -0.09 5.47
CA PRO A 327 23.43 -0.96 5.29
C PRO A 327 23.78 -2.31 4.69
N GLN A 328 23.28 -3.38 5.30
CA GLN A 328 23.39 -4.75 4.81
C GLN A 328 22.06 -5.19 4.25
N ASN A 329 22.06 -5.68 2.99
CA ASN A 329 20.87 -6.29 2.39
C ASN A 329 20.50 -7.58 3.14
N LEU A 330 19.23 -7.81 3.43
CA LEU A 330 18.78 -8.99 4.18
C LEU A 330 18.92 -10.31 3.40
N GLY A 331 19.24 -10.24 2.12
CA GLY A 331 19.56 -11.39 1.27
C GLY A 331 18.33 -12.02 0.63
N ARG A 332 18.58 -13.00 -0.24
CA ARG A 332 17.60 -13.66 -1.12
C ARG A 332 16.52 -14.45 -0.38
N ALA A 333 16.69 -14.77 0.88
CA ALA A 333 15.65 -15.40 1.66
C ALA A 333 14.49 -14.43 1.91
N VAL A 334 14.80 -13.17 2.20
CA VAL A 334 13.85 -12.09 2.49
C VAL A 334 13.48 -11.32 1.24
N ASN A 335 14.47 -10.85 0.50
CA ASN A 335 14.30 -9.98 -0.68
C ASN A 335 14.12 -10.79 -1.96
N THR A 336 13.20 -10.35 -2.81
CA THR A 336 12.83 -11.00 -4.07
C THR A 336 13.15 -10.11 -5.28
N GLY A 337 12.59 -10.41 -6.45
CA GLY A 337 12.63 -9.55 -7.63
C GLY A 337 11.56 -8.45 -7.65
N ALA A 338 10.72 -8.34 -6.61
CA ALA A 338 9.66 -7.34 -6.48
C ALA A 338 9.97 -6.38 -5.31
N ASP A 339 8.94 -5.85 -4.66
CA ASP A 339 9.11 -4.95 -3.53
C ASP A 339 8.90 -5.68 -2.20
N GLU A 340 9.84 -5.48 -1.27
CA GLU A 340 9.73 -5.81 0.14
C GLU A 340 9.77 -4.51 0.95
N VAL A 341 8.73 -4.32 1.79
CA VAL A 341 8.45 -3.03 2.43
C VAL A 341 8.03 -3.20 3.89
N THR A 342 7.93 -2.07 4.60
CA THR A 342 7.34 -1.94 5.94
C THR A 342 7.86 -2.96 6.96
N PRO A 343 9.19 -3.03 7.18
CA PRO A 343 9.78 -3.95 8.14
C PRO A 343 9.38 -3.59 9.57
N PHE A 344 9.09 -4.61 10.39
CA PHE A 344 8.91 -4.54 11.82
C PHE A 344 9.68 -5.67 12.48
N TYR A 345 10.75 -5.36 13.21
CA TYR A 345 11.58 -6.35 13.90
C TYR A 345 11.27 -6.41 15.38
N GLN A 346 10.91 -7.58 15.84
CA GLN A 346 10.64 -7.89 17.24
C GLN A 346 11.92 -8.50 17.85
N ALA A 347 12.64 -7.70 18.63
CA ALA A 347 13.98 -8.05 19.07
C ALA A 347 14.03 -9.20 20.09
N ASP A 348 13.00 -9.34 20.93
CA ASP A 348 12.88 -10.38 21.96
C ASP A 348 12.68 -11.79 21.37
N THR A 349 11.99 -11.89 20.25
CA THR A 349 11.75 -13.15 19.53
C THR A 349 12.64 -13.32 18.31
N GLN A 350 13.45 -12.31 17.95
CA GLN A 350 14.25 -12.24 16.72
C GLN A 350 13.40 -12.41 15.43
N MET A 351 12.11 -12.06 15.50
CA MET A 351 11.16 -12.18 14.41
C MET A 351 11.13 -10.87 13.61
N LEU A 352 11.29 -10.98 12.29
CA LEU A 352 11.06 -9.89 11.35
C LEU A 352 9.72 -10.11 10.64
N TRP A 353 8.85 -9.11 10.73
CA TRP A 353 7.64 -8.99 9.95
C TRP A 353 7.87 -7.97 8.84
N PHE A 354 7.35 -8.21 7.67
CA PHE A 354 7.47 -7.30 6.52
C PHE A 354 6.38 -7.60 5.51
N SER A 355 6.18 -6.72 4.54
CA SER A 355 5.23 -6.96 3.47
C SER A 355 5.95 -7.12 2.13
N SER A 356 5.46 -8.01 1.28
CA SER A 356 6.08 -8.34 0.00
C SER A 356 5.07 -8.54 -1.11
N LEU A 357 5.45 -8.11 -2.33
CA LEU A 357 4.79 -8.43 -3.60
C LEU A 357 5.42 -9.64 -4.29
N GLY A 358 6.59 -10.11 -3.86
CA GLY A 358 7.38 -11.11 -4.59
C GLY A 358 7.31 -12.51 -4.02
N HIS A 359 6.90 -12.69 -2.77
CA HIS A 359 6.60 -13.98 -2.18
C HIS A 359 5.17 -14.43 -2.54
N PRO A 360 4.86 -15.75 -2.49
CA PRO A 360 3.50 -16.23 -2.76
C PRO A 360 2.48 -15.55 -1.83
N SER A 361 1.59 -14.73 -2.38
CA SER A 361 0.67 -13.85 -1.64
C SER A 361 -0.78 -14.21 -1.89
N LEU A 362 -1.66 -13.87 -0.92
CA LEU A 362 -3.11 -13.99 -1.03
C LEU A 362 -3.70 -12.84 -1.86
N GLY A 363 -3.06 -11.68 -1.79
CA GLY A 363 -3.52 -10.45 -2.43
C GLY A 363 -2.43 -9.76 -3.24
N GLY A 364 -2.29 -8.47 -3.02
CA GLY A 364 -1.17 -7.67 -3.45
C GLY A 364 0.00 -7.80 -2.48
N PHE A 365 0.28 -6.74 -1.72
CA PHE A 365 1.18 -6.86 -0.59
C PHE A 365 0.56 -7.75 0.48
N ASP A 366 1.29 -8.79 0.87
CA ASP A 366 0.96 -9.60 2.04
C ASP A 366 2.02 -9.43 3.12
N ILE A 367 1.61 -9.58 4.38
CA ILE A 367 2.47 -9.62 5.56
C ILE A 367 3.11 -11.00 5.66
N PHE A 368 4.43 -11.02 5.78
CA PHE A 368 5.24 -12.22 5.99
C PHE A 368 6.01 -12.11 7.30
N LYS A 369 6.42 -13.24 7.84
CA LYS A 369 7.30 -13.32 9.00
C LYS A 369 8.47 -14.26 8.75
N THR A 370 9.65 -13.92 9.29
CA THR A 370 10.86 -14.75 9.23
C THR A 370 11.67 -14.57 10.51
N GLU A 371 12.38 -15.61 10.89
CA GLU A 371 13.24 -15.63 12.07
C GLU A 371 14.72 -15.64 11.65
N LYS A 372 15.57 -15.10 12.50
CA LYS A 372 17.02 -15.14 12.27
C LYS A 372 17.61 -16.32 13.05
N GLU A 373 18.00 -17.36 12.33
CA GLU A 373 18.62 -18.56 12.89
C GLU A 373 20.12 -18.61 12.50
N ASN A 374 21.00 -18.71 13.49
CA ASN A 374 22.46 -18.78 13.26
C ASN A 374 23.02 -17.68 12.35
N GLY A 375 22.45 -16.47 12.46
CA GLY A 375 22.85 -15.32 11.67
C GLY A 375 22.22 -15.22 10.27
N THR A 376 21.40 -16.19 9.87
CA THR A 376 20.73 -16.27 8.56
C THR A 376 19.21 -16.18 8.72
N TRP A 377 18.55 -15.46 7.83
CA TRP A 377 17.09 -15.39 7.79
C TRP A 377 16.51 -16.70 7.26
N SER A 378 15.51 -17.25 7.94
CA SER A 378 14.73 -18.41 7.47
C SER A 378 13.89 -18.02 6.25
N ARG A 379 13.32 -19.02 5.56
CA ARG A 379 12.34 -18.75 4.50
C ARG A 379 11.12 -18.06 5.11
N PRO A 380 10.67 -16.91 4.57
CA PRO A 380 9.50 -16.22 5.07
C PRO A 380 8.22 -17.06 4.96
N ILE A 381 7.38 -16.93 5.97
CA ILE A 381 6.08 -17.59 6.04
C ILE A 381 5.01 -16.49 5.90
N ASN A 382 4.06 -16.67 4.98
CA ASN A 382 2.90 -15.81 4.86
C ASN A 382 2.10 -15.84 6.17
N ALA A 383 1.71 -14.68 6.68
CA ALA A 383 0.99 -14.57 7.95
C ALA A 383 -0.44 -15.13 7.89
N GLY A 384 -0.95 -15.39 6.67
CA GLY A 384 -2.24 -16.03 6.44
C GLY A 384 -3.45 -15.17 6.79
N LEU A 385 -4.63 -15.78 6.66
CA LEU A 385 -5.88 -15.17 7.08
C LEU A 385 -6.00 -15.19 8.61
N PRO A 386 -6.58 -14.17 9.24
CA PRO A 386 -7.16 -12.97 8.64
C PRO A 386 -6.18 -11.79 8.54
N LEU A 387 -4.89 -11.96 8.93
CA LEU A 387 -3.91 -10.87 8.86
C LEU A 387 -3.75 -10.37 7.43
N ASN A 388 -3.62 -11.29 6.48
CA ASN A 388 -3.66 -10.98 5.06
C ASN A 388 -5.07 -11.13 4.49
N SER A 389 -5.29 -10.55 3.32
CA SER A 389 -6.56 -10.56 2.59
C SER A 389 -6.31 -10.65 1.08
N SER A 390 -7.33 -10.45 0.26
CA SER A 390 -7.15 -10.29 -1.19
C SER A 390 -6.60 -8.91 -1.58
N GLY A 391 -6.64 -7.93 -0.67
CA GLY A 391 -6.10 -6.58 -0.88
C GLY A 391 -4.60 -6.48 -0.67
N ASP A 392 -4.13 -5.25 -0.43
CA ASP A 392 -2.79 -4.96 0.04
C ASP A 392 -2.81 -4.89 1.57
N ASP A 393 -1.95 -5.67 2.23
CA ASP A 393 -1.83 -5.74 3.69
C ASP A 393 -0.40 -5.43 4.10
N TYR A 394 -0.19 -4.36 4.89
CA TYR A 394 1.13 -3.86 5.19
C TYR A 394 1.17 -3.02 6.48
N PHE A 395 2.35 -2.52 6.88
CA PHE A 395 2.56 -1.80 8.12
C PHE A 395 2.11 -2.55 9.38
N TYR A 396 2.31 -3.87 9.41
CA TYR A 396 2.06 -4.64 10.63
C TYR A 396 2.98 -4.16 11.74
N VAL A 397 2.40 -3.85 12.92
CA VAL A 397 3.14 -3.43 14.10
C VAL A 397 2.43 -3.85 15.37
N LEU A 398 3.17 -4.39 16.35
CA LEU A 398 2.60 -4.77 17.64
C LEU A 398 2.19 -3.54 18.46
N LYS A 399 1.14 -3.69 19.28
CA LYS A 399 0.84 -2.76 20.38
C LYS A 399 1.99 -2.79 21.40
N LYS A 400 2.15 -1.72 22.17
CA LYS A 400 3.22 -1.64 23.18
C LYS A 400 3.04 -2.65 24.31
N SER A 401 1.80 -3.04 24.62
CA SER A 401 1.50 -4.14 25.57
C SER A 401 1.87 -5.53 25.04
N GLY A 402 2.05 -5.70 23.72
CA GLY A 402 2.13 -7.01 23.07
C GLY A 402 0.78 -7.72 22.90
N GLU A 403 -0.31 -7.15 23.41
CA GLU A 403 -1.66 -7.71 23.34
C GLU A 403 -2.41 -7.24 22.09
N GLY A 404 -1.96 -7.65 20.90
CA GLY A 404 -2.52 -7.26 19.62
C GLY A 404 -1.57 -6.44 18.76
N ALA A 405 -2.06 -6.05 17.60
CA ALA A 405 -1.29 -5.31 16.59
C ALA A 405 -2.17 -4.28 15.89
N PHE A 406 -1.53 -3.49 15.03
CA PHE A 406 -2.16 -2.69 14.00
C PHE A 406 -1.61 -3.10 12.64
N LEU A 407 -2.39 -2.89 11.60
CA LEU A 407 -1.94 -2.99 10.20
C LEU A 407 -2.69 -1.97 9.34
N SER A 408 -2.18 -1.72 8.16
CA SER A 408 -2.89 -0.97 7.11
C SER A 408 -3.34 -1.92 6.03
N SER A 409 -4.53 -1.69 5.47
CA SER A 409 -5.06 -2.51 4.39
C SER A 409 -6.08 -1.76 3.56
N ASN A 410 -6.11 -2.05 2.27
CA ASN A 410 -7.18 -1.60 1.38
C ASN A 410 -8.28 -2.66 1.19
N ARG A 411 -8.31 -3.70 2.05
CA ARG A 411 -9.32 -4.76 1.99
C ARG A 411 -10.74 -4.21 2.05
N PRO A 412 -11.68 -4.75 1.28
CA PRO A 412 -13.09 -4.50 1.53
C PRO A 412 -13.49 -5.20 2.83
N ASP A 413 -14.10 -4.48 3.77
CA ASP A 413 -14.47 -5.03 5.08
C ASP A 413 -15.88 -5.67 5.11
N GLY A 414 -16.51 -5.74 3.95
CA GLY A 414 -17.79 -6.43 3.74
C GLY A 414 -19.04 -5.74 4.32
N SER A 415 -18.90 -4.72 5.13
CA SER A 415 -20.02 -4.07 5.80
C SER A 415 -20.19 -2.58 5.48
N SER A 416 -19.12 -1.84 5.22
CA SER A 416 -19.17 -0.43 4.80
C SER A 416 -18.20 -0.13 3.66
N LYS A 417 -17.04 -0.73 3.63
CA LYS A 417 -16.04 -0.55 2.58
C LYS A 417 -16.16 -1.66 1.54
N THR A 418 -16.57 -1.29 0.33
CA THR A 418 -16.74 -2.20 -0.81
C THR A 418 -15.70 -2.00 -1.90
N THR A 419 -14.84 -0.97 -1.75
CA THR A 419 -13.78 -0.62 -2.69
C THR A 419 -12.41 -0.96 -2.10
N THR A 420 -11.42 -1.10 -2.97
CA THR A 420 -10.02 -1.33 -2.63
C THR A 420 -9.15 -0.11 -2.92
N THR A 421 -9.77 1.05 -3.15
CA THR A 421 -9.07 2.29 -3.57
C THR A 421 -8.31 2.97 -2.44
N ASP A 422 -8.81 2.84 -1.21
CA ASP A 422 -8.29 3.57 -0.06
C ASP A 422 -7.74 2.62 0.99
N ASP A 423 -6.70 3.06 1.69
CA ASP A 423 -6.13 2.33 2.82
C ASP A 423 -6.81 2.74 4.12
N ASP A 424 -7.04 1.77 4.98
CA ASP A 424 -7.56 1.93 6.32
C ASP A 424 -6.62 1.31 7.35
N ILE A 425 -6.66 1.81 8.58
CA ILE A 425 -6.00 1.17 9.72
C ILE A 425 -6.95 0.16 10.35
N TYR A 426 -6.40 -1.00 10.67
CA TYR A 426 -7.09 -2.10 11.33
C TYR A 426 -6.40 -2.43 12.66
N GLU A 427 -7.18 -2.75 13.68
CA GLU A 427 -6.71 -3.25 14.96
C GLU A 427 -6.87 -4.77 15.00
N VAL A 428 -5.81 -5.44 15.44
CA VAL A 428 -5.74 -6.91 15.54
C VAL A 428 -5.78 -7.31 17.00
N PHE A 429 -6.60 -8.30 17.29
CA PHE A 429 -6.68 -8.92 18.61
C PHE A 429 -6.49 -10.43 18.47
N TRP A 430 -5.78 -11.01 19.42
CA TRP A 430 -5.73 -12.47 19.61
C TRP A 430 -6.28 -12.83 20.98
N HIS A 431 -7.02 -13.95 21.02
CA HIS A 431 -7.70 -14.48 22.20
C HIS A 431 -6.95 -15.67 22.79
#